data_39f8dae57e85532773dfe5dc9f578032
#
_entry.id   39f8dae57e85532773dfe5dc9f578032
#
_cell.length_a   1.000
_cell.length_b   1.000
_cell.length_c   1.000
_cell.angle_alpha   90.00
_cell.angle_beta   90.00
_cell.angle_gamma   90.00
#
_symmetry.space_group_name_H-M   'P 1'
#
loop_
_entity.id
_entity.type
_entity.pdbx_description
1 polymer ?
#
loop_
_entity_poly.entity_id
_entity_poly.type
_entity_poly.pdbx_seq_one_letter_code
_entity_poly.pdbx_strand_id
1 'polypeptide(L)'
;MDKILSESEVENFKKDGAVFLKGKFDTNWIEKLQTGIEKDIKNPSPRFKSHTLEKGVPAYLEDYWTWHLVPEFKDFVFNSPYAKIASELMSAKKINLVMDNWFLREGGSKSKTPFHHDVSYFDMEGTMCVLWLPLQPSKKNEGVAWVKGSHLWNKLFLRVLFKDGHKIEGNECIINGQKYET
;
A
#
# COMPACT_ATOMS: atom_id res chain seq x y z
N MET A 1 -9.63 -3.35 -25.95
CA MET A 1 -8.97 -2.32 -25.11
C MET A 1 -7.50 -2.67 -25.00
N ASP A 2 -6.63 -1.73 -25.25
CA ASP A 2 -5.19 -1.97 -25.21
C ASP A 2 -4.75 -2.32 -23.79
N LYS A 3 -3.89 -3.35 -23.66
CA LYS A 3 -3.33 -3.77 -22.36
C LYS A 3 -2.34 -2.71 -21.88
N ILE A 4 -2.35 -2.41 -20.59
CA ILE A 4 -1.35 -1.56 -19.92
C ILE A 4 -0.15 -2.39 -19.47
N LEU A 5 -0.40 -3.64 -19.07
CA LEU A 5 0.61 -4.54 -18.54
C LEU A 5 1.11 -5.52 -19.62
N SER A 6 2.40 -5.83 -19.54
CA SER A 6 2.98 -6.93 -20.31
C SER A 6 2.55 -8.28 -19.72
N GLU A 7 2.63 -9.33 -20.51
CA GLU A 7 2.36 -10.69 -20.04
C GLU A 7 3.28 -11.09 -18.89
N SER A 8 4.56 -10.73 -18.99
CA SER A 8 5.54 -11.01 -17.92
C SER A 8 5.23 -10.29 -16.61
N GLU A 9 4.70 -9.05 -16.63
CA GLU A 9 4.27 -8.35 -15.41
C GLU A 9 3.12 -9.08 -14.73
N VAL A 10 2.14 -9.57 -15.50
CA VAL A 10 1.00 -10.34 -14.98
C VAL A 10 1.44 -11.71 -14.44
N GLU A 11 2.32 -12.41 -15.16
CA GLU A 11 2.86 -13.70 -14.73
C GLU A 11 3.68 -13.59 -13.45
N ASN A 12 4.55 -12.57 -13.34
CA ASN A 12 5.32 -12.31 -12.14
C ASN A 12 4.41 -12.02 -10.93
N PHE A 13 3.36 -11.22 -11.13
CA PHE A 13 2.38 -10.98 -10.06
C PHE A 13 1.70 -12.27 -9.60
N LYS A 14 1.28 -13.13 -10.53
CA LYS A 14 0.65 -14.42 -10.21
C LYS A 14 1.60 -15.37 -9.47
N LYS A 15 2.87 -15.34 -9.83
CA LYS A 15 3.91 -16.21 -9.25
C LYS A 15 4.36 -15.74 -7.87
N ASP A 16 4.72 -14.46 -7.78
CA ASP A 16 5.40 -13.90 -6.60
C ASP A 16 4.43 -13.23 -5.61
N GLY A 17 3.20 -12.89 -6.04
CA GLY A 17 2.20 -12.17 -5.24
C GLY A 17 2.41 -10.67 -5.20
N ALA A 18 3.47 -10.18 -5.80
CA ALA A 18 3.77 -8.77 -5.98
C ALA A 18 4.51 -8.54 -7.29
N VAL A 19 4.40 -7.34 -7.86
CA VAL A 19 5.12 -6.94 -9.06
C VAL A 19 5.47 -5.46 -8.99
N PHE A 20 6.69 -5.12 -9.41
CA PHE A 20 7.10 -3.73 -9.54
C PHE A 20 6.74 -3.21 -10.94
N LEU A 21 5.87 -2.22 -10.98
CA LEU A 21 5.36 -1.62 -12.22
C LEU A 21 5.99 -0.24 -12.45
N LYS A 22 7.02 -0.17 -13.27
CA LYS A 22 7.73 1.08 -13.55
C LYS A 22 7.01 1.90 -14.62
N GLY A 23 6.84 3.21 -14.36
CA GLY A 23 6.37 4.18 -15.36
C GLY A 23 4.89 4.03 -15.78
N LYS A 24 4.05 3.40 -14.95
CA LYS A 24 2.61 3.26 -15.25
C LYS A 24 1.79 4.48 -14.86
N PHE A 25 2.35 5.35 -14.04
CA PHE A 25 1.76 6.64 -13.64
C PHE A 25 2.72 7.76 -14.07
N ASP A 26 2.19 8.78 -14.71
CA ASP A 26 2.94 9.97 -15.07
C ASP A 26 3.13 10.90 -13.85
N THR A 27 4.02 11.87 -14.01
CA THR A 27 4.37 12.81 -12.95
C THR A 27 3.17 13.65 -12.49
N ASN A 28 2.23 13.95 -13.39
CA ASN A 28 1.04 14.74 -13.05
C ASN A 28 0.18 14.04 -11.99
N TRP A 29 0.09 12.69 -12.04
CA TRP A 29 -0.61 11.94 -11.01
C TRP A 29 0.09 12.00 -9.66
N ILE A 30 1.43 11.95 -9.66
CA ILE A 30 2.23 12.04 -8.44
C ILE A 30 2.04 13.41 -7.78
N GLU A 31 2.18 14.49 -8.55
CA GLU A 31 2.01 15.87 -8.07
C GLU A 31 0.58 16.13 -7.56
N LYS A 32 -0.42 15.59 -8.28
CA LYS A 32 -1.81 15.68 -7.85
C LYS A 32 -2.05 14.99 -6.52
N LEU A 33 -1.53 13.78 -6.33
CA LEU A 33 -1.66 13.06 -5.06
C LEU A 33 -0.93 13.75 -3.92
N GLN A 34 0.26 14.31 -4.16
CA GLN A 34 0.99 15.13 -3.18
C GLN A 34 0.14 16.33 -2.75
N THR A 35 -0.44 17.06 -3.71
CA THR A 35 -1.36 18.18 -3.44
C THR A 35 -2.57 17.74 -2.61
N GLY A 36 -3.12 16.58 -2.91
CA GLY A 36 -4.23 15.99 -2.16
C GLY A 36 -3.87 15.72 -0.70
N ILE A 37 -2.69 15.13 -0.45
CA ILE A 37 -2.18 14.88 0.91
C ILE A 37 -1.99 16.20 1.69
N GLU A 38 -1.41 17.22 1.05
CA GLU A 38 -1.25 18.53 1.70
C GLU A 38 -2.58 19.17 2.11
N LYS A 39 -3.62 19.01 1.29
CA LYS A 39 -4.98 19.47 1.59
C LYS A 39 -5.60 18.71 2.74
N ASP A 40 -5.45 17.38 2.72
CA ASP A 40 -5.99 16.51 3.74
C ASP A 40 -5.33 16.75 5.11
N ILE A 41 -4.01 16.93 5.15
CA ILE A 41 -3.30 17.31 6.39
C ILE A 41 -3.81 18.63 6.98
N LYS A 42 -4.19 19.60 6.15
CA LYS A 42 -4.75 20.88 6.61
C LYS A 42 -6.19 20.77 7.10
N ASN A 43 -6.94 19.82 6.60
CA ASN A 43 -8.33 19.57 6.96
C ASN A 43 -8.60 18.04 7.03
N PRO A 44 -8.03 17.37 8.02
CA PRO A 44 -8.02 15.92 8.09
C PRO A 44 -9.40 15.33 8.33
N SER A 45 -9.59 14.08 7.89
CA SER A 45 -10.80 13.34 8.19
C SER A 45 -10.86 12.93 9.67
N PRO A 46 -12.04 12.54 10.19
CA PRO A 46 -12.13 11.98 11.55
C PRO A 46 -11.32 10.69 11.76
N ARG A 47 -10.77 10.10 10.68
CA ARG A 47 -9.98 8.87 10.71
C ARG A 47 -8.47 9.13 10.70
N PHE A 48 -8.06 10.37 10.53
CA PHE A 48 -6.66 10.78 10.59
C PHE A 48 -5.98 10.28 11.86
N LYS A 49 -4.80 9.72 11.71
CA LYS A 49 -3.98 9.22 12.83
C LYS A 49 -2.55 9.72 12.76
N SER A 50 -2.00 9.99 13.92
CA SER A 50 -0.58 10.14 14.12
C SER A 50 -0.05 8.94 14.91
N HIS A 51 0.90 8.24 14.32
CA HIS A 51 1.66 7.17 14.98
C HIS A 51 2.97 7.68 15.59
N THR A 52 3.09 9.00 15.73
CA THR A 52 4.23 9.66 16.36
C THR A 52 4.17 9.40 17.86
N LEU A 53 5.17 8.68 18.37
CA LEU A 53 5.18 8.18 19.76
C LEU A 53 5.43 9.28 20.79
N GLU A 54 6.20 10.32 20.43
CA GLU A 54 6.63 11.37 21.33
C GLU A 54 6.71 12.72 20.62
N LYS A 55 6.54 13.82 21.39
CA LYS A 55 6.71 15.17 20.86
C LYS A 55 8.18 15.39 20.48
N GLY A 56 8.42 15.90 19.28
CA GLY A 56 9.77 16.22 18.78
C GLY A 56 10.48 15.09 18.05
N VAL A 57 9.82 13.90 17.88
CA VAL A 57 10.32 12.85 16.99
C VAL A 57 9.66 12.99 15.61
N PRO A 58 10.32 12.49 14.54
CA PRO A 58 9.78 12.54 13.18
C PRO A 58 8.38 11.95 13.07
N ALA A 59 7.51 12.63 12.35
CA ALA A 59 6.12 12.25 12.22
C ALA A 59 5.93 10.96 11.41
N TYR A 60 4.92 10.20 11.79
CA TYR A 60 4.32 9.14 10.98
C TYR A 60 2.81 9.34 11.03
N LEU A 61 2.26 9.82 9.91
CA LEU A 61 0.86 10.22 9.76
C LEU A 61 0.18 9.31 8.75
N GLU A 62 -1.11 9.09 8.94
CA GLU A 62 -1.99 8.42 7.97
C GLU A 62 -3.38 9.02 7.99
N ASP A 63 -4.07 8.94 6.87
CA ASP A 63 -5.53 9.03 6.77
C ASP A 63 -6.04 8.04 5.72
N TYR A 64 -7.27 7.60 5.84
CA TYR A 64 -7.86 6.60 4.97
C TYR A 64 -9.35 6.84 4.73
N TRP A 65 -9.87 6.24 3.64
CA TRP A 65 -11.20 6.52 3.10
C TRP A 65 -11.43 7.99 2.81
N THR A 66 -10.41 8.64 2.25
CA THR A 66 -10.41 10.07 1.97
C THR A 66 -10.69 10.41 0.51
N TRP A 67 -10.71 9.41 -0.38
CA TRP A 67 -10.92 9.58 -1.83
C TRP A 67 -12.19 10.39 -2.18
N HIS A 68 -13.25 10.28 -1.39
CA HIS A 68 -14.51 11.00 -1.63
C HIS A 68 -14.51 12.41 -1.01
N LEU A 69 -13.58 12.72 -0.13
CA LEU A 69 -13.43 14.02 0.54
C LEU A 69 -12.43 14.92 -0.19
N VAL A 70 -11.38 14.32 -0.78
CA VAL A 70 -10.29 15.04 -1.44
C VAL A 70 -10.43 14.88 -2.97
N PRO A 71 -10.70 15.98 -3.71
CA PRO A 71 -10.95 15.94 -5.16
C PRO A 71 -9.81 15.28 -5.95
N GLU A 72 -8.57 15.50 -5.54
CA GLU A 72 -7.38 14.92 -6.18
C GLU A 72 -7.36 13.39 -6.09
N PHE A 73 -7.74 12.85 -4.94
CA PHE A 73 -7.83 11.39 -4.74
C PHE A 73 -9.00 10.80 -5.51
N LYS A 74 -10.14 11.48 -5.53
CA LYS A 74 -11.29 11.09 -6.34
C LYS A 74 -10.93 11.02 -7.82
N ASP A 75 -10.23 12.03 -8.32
CA ASP A 75 -9.79 12.06 -9.71
C ASP A 75 -8.82 10.91 -10.03
N PHE A 76 -7.87 10.64 -9.14
CA PHE A 76 -6.96 9.50 -9.28
C PHE A 76 -7.70 8.16 -9.36
N VAL A 77 -8.64 7.93 -8.47
CA VAL A 77 -9.42 6.68 -8.41
C VAL A 77 -10.18 6.43 -9.72
N PHE A 78 -10.80 7.45 -10.28
CA PHE A 78 -11.70 7.28 -11.45
C PHE A 78 -11.02 7.47 -12.80
N ASN A 79 -9.97 8.28 -12.89
CA ASN A 79 -9.40 8.72 -14.16
C ASN A 79 -7.96 8.26 -14.39
N SER A 80 -7.26 7.73 -13.38
CA SER A 80 -5.92 7.16 -13.55
C SER A 80 -5.95 5.73 -14.10
N PRO A 81 -4.80 5.19 -14.52
CA PRO A 81 -4.69 3.79 -14.91
C PRO A 81 -4.93 2.76 -13.79
N TYR A 82 -5.11 3.19 -12.55
CA TYR A 82 -5.18 2.38 -11.33
C TYR A 82 -6.14 1.18 -11.46
N ALA A 83 -7.42 1.44 -11.75
CA ALA A 83 -8.43 0.39 -11.81
C ALA A 83 -8.17 -0.61 -12.95
N LYS A 84 -7.63 -0.14 -14.08
CA LYS A 84 -7.28 -0.99 -15.21
C LYS A 84 -6.09 -1.90 -14.89
N ILE A 85 -5.07 -1.38 -14.23
CA ILE A 85 -3.92 -2.17 -13.75
C ILE A 85 -4.42 -3.28 -12.82
N ALA A 86 -5.23 -2.95 -11.82
CA ALA A 86 -5.80 -3.94 -10.91
C ALA A 86 -6.65 -5.00 -11.65
N SER A 87 -7.47 -4.58 -12.62
CA SER A 87 -8.26 -5.48 -13.47
C SER A 87 -7.40 -6.47 -14.24
N GLU A 88 -6.31 -6.01 -14.84
CA GLU A 88 -5.39 -6.87 -15.61
C GLU A 88 -4.63 -7.85 -14.70
N LEU A 89 -4.11 -7.40 -13.54
CA LEU A 89 -3.41 -8.25 -12.57
C LEU A 89 -4.32 -9.35 -12.01
N MET A 90 -5.54 -8.99 -11.62
CA MET A 90 -6.49 -9.94 -11.02
C MET A 90 -7.30 -10.71 -12.06
N SER A 91 -7.10 -10.46 -13.37
CA SER A 91 -7.91 -11.05 -14.46
C SER A 91 -9.43 -10.86 -14.22
N ALA A 92 -9.82 -9.70 -13.69
CA ALA A 92 -11.18 -9.40 -13.28
C ALA A 92 -11.85 -8.40 -14.23
N LYS A 93 -13.12 -8.64 -14.57
CA LYS A 93 -13.91 -7.72 -15.41
C LYS A 93 -14.40 -6.49 -14.65
N LYS A 94 -14.51 -6.58 -13.33
CA LYS A 94 -15.00 -5.53 -12.46
C LYS A 94 -14.08 -5.41 -11.23
N ILE A 95 -13.71 -4.18 -10.92
CA ILE A 95 -12.91 -3.85 -9.73
C ILE A 95 -13.76 -2.96 -8.83
N ASN A 96 -13.78 -3.30 -7.55
CA ASN A 96 -14.36 -2.46 -6.51
C ASN A 96 -13.22 -1.87 -5.68
N LEU A 97 -13.26 -0.56 -5.47
CA LEU A 97 -12.37 0.09 -4.51
C LEU A 97 -12.82 -0.29 -3.09
N VAL A 98 -11.93 -0.86 -2.31
CA VAL A 98 -12.18 -1.15 -0.89
C VAL A 98 -11.94 0.11 -0.08
N MET A 99 -10.74 0.68 -0.19
CA MET A 99 -10.35 1.93 0.46
C MET A 99 -9.11 2.51 -0.22
N ASP A 100 -8.89 3.78 0.01
CA ASP A 100 -7.60 4.44 -0.14
C ASP A 100 -6.99 4.69 1.23
N ASN A 101 -5.67 4.76 1.26
CA ASN A 101 -4.90 5.15 2.42
C ASN A 101 -3.63 5.85 1.96
N TRP A 102 -3.23 6.91 2.65
CA TRP A 102 -1.93 7.53 2.45
C TRP A 102 -1.13 7.54 3.74
N PHE A 103 0.17 7.45 3.61
CA PHE A 103 1.12 7.50 4.70
C PHE A 103 2.17 8.58 4.44
N LEU A 104 2.40 9.43 5.43
CA LEU A 104 3.55 10.32 5.47
C LEU A 104 4.47 9.87 6.58
N ARG A 105 5.68 9.48 6.23
CA ARG A 105 6.73 9.13 7.20
C ARG A 105 7.91 10.06 7.02
N GLU A 106 8.19 10.88 8.01
CA GLU A 106 9.37 11.75 8.01
C GLU A 106 10.65 10.95 8.20
N GLY A 107 11.75 11.44 7.61
CA GLY A 107 13.07 10.84 7.75
C GLY A 107 13.49 10.74 9.22
N GLY A 108 13.97 9.57 9.64
CA GLY A 108 14.34 9.29 11.02
C GLY A 108 13.22 8.71 11.90
N SER A 109 12.00 8.57 11.39
CA SER A 109 10.94 7.84 12.10
C SER A 109 11.35 6.40 12.38
N LYS A 110 11.27 5.98 13.63
CA LYS A 110 11.64 4.63 14.10
C LYS A 110 10.49 3.63 14.03
N SER A 111 9.27 4.09 13.77
CA SER A 111 8.10 3.21 13.66
C SER A 111 8.21 2.36 12.39
N LYS A 112 8.16 1.05 12.53
CA LYS A 112 8.13 0.11 11.40
C LYS A 112 6.76 -0.55 11.31
N THR A 113 6.28 -0.70 10.09
CA THR A 113 5.08 -1.51 9.84
C THR A 113 5.47 -2.99 9.90
N PRO A 114 4.86 -3.79 10.77
CA PRO A 114 5.13 -5.22 10.81
C PRO A 114 4.60 -5.91 9.55
N PHE A 115 5.16 -7.09 9.22
CA PHE A 115 4.53 -7.95 8.21
C PHE A 115 3.12 -8.33 8.66
N HIS A 116 2.17 -8.17 7.76
CA HIS A 116 0.76 -8.44 8.02
C HIS A 116 0.08 -8.92 6.74
N HIS A 117 -1.16 -9.33 6.87
CA HIS A 117 -2.02 -9.78 5.78
C HIS A 117 -3.22 -8.84 5.72
N ASP A 118 -3.30 -8.00 4.68
CA ASP A 118 -4.30 -6.94 4.61
C ASP A 118 -5.73 -7.44 4.72
N VAL A 119 -6.06 -8.58 4.11
CA VAL A 119 -7.41 -9.14 4.16
C VAL A 119 -7.90 -9.42 5.59
N SER A 120 -7.00 -9.62 6.55
CA SER A 120 -7.33 -9.85 7.96
C SER A 120 -7.94 -8.63 8.67
N TYR A 121 -7.88 -7.44 8.04
CA TYR A 121 -8.48 -6.22 8.59
C TYR A 121 -9.89 -5.94 8.07
N PHE A 122 -10.36 -6.74 7.12
CA PHE A 122 -11.65 -6.55 6.46
C PHE A 122 -12.53 -7.78 6.64
N ASP A 123 -13.82 -7.54 6.87
CA ASP A 123 -14.85 -8.58 6.85
C ASP A 123 -15.39 -8.72 5.43
N MET A 124 -14.57 -9.35 4.57
CA MET A 124 -14.90 -9.55 3.16
C MET A 124 -14.29 -10.85 2.63
N GLU A 125 -14.93 -11.37 1.60
CA GLU A 125 -14.43 -12.51 0.83
C GLU A 125 -14.01 -12.07 -0.57
N GLY A 126 -13.14 -12.85 -1.20
CA GLY A 126 -12.69 -12.65 -2.57
C GLY A 126 -11.21 -12.34 -2.69
N THR A 127 -10.81 -11.97 -3.91
CA THR A 127 -9.43 -11.58 -4.20
C THR A 127 -9.25 -10.08 -4.01
N MET A 128 -8.21 -9.70 -3.29
CA MET A 128 -7.81 -8.32 -3.08
C MET A 128 -6.38 -8.10 -3.56
N CYS A 129 -6.11 -6.95 -4.15
CA CYS A 129 -4.76 -6.46 -4.39
C CYS A 129 -4.62 -5.03 -3.89
N VAL A 130 -3.40 -4.66 -3.54
CA VAL A 130 -3.05 -3.33 -3.04
C VAL A 130 -2.09 -2.68 -4.02
N LEU A 131 -2.35 -1.43 -4.38
CA LEU A 131 -1.37 -0.58 -5.04
C LEU A 131 -0.63 0.22 -3.97
N TRP A 132 0.68 0.02 -3.88
CA TRP A 132 1.56 0.92 -3.15
C TRP A 132 2.27 1.84 -4.16
N LEU A 133 2.04 3.13 -4.08
CA LEU A 133 2.57 4.13 -4.99
C LEU A 133 3.43 5.14 -4.21
N PRO A 134 4.77 5.09 -4.34
CA PRO A 134 5.64 6.08 -3.72
C PRO A 134 5.45 7.42 -4.42
N LEU A 135 5.21 8.48 -3.66
CA LEU A 135 5.04 9.84 -4.18
C LEU A 135 6.34 10.65 -4.12
N GLN A 136 7.41 10.07 -3.60
CA GLN A 136 8.76 10.63 -3.58
C GLN A 136 9.77 9.54 -3.92
N PRO A 137 10.94 9.89 -4.47
CA PRO A 137 12.02 8.93 -4.65
C PRO A 137 12.37 8.28 -3.31
N SER A 138 12.37 6.94 -3.29
CA SER A 138 12.69 6.15 -2.10
C SER A 138 13.86 5.21 -2.38
N LYS A 139 14.69 4.96 -1.36
CA LYS A 139 15.75 3.97 -1.43
C LYS A 139 15.16 2.56 -1.27
N LYS A 140 15.93 1.55 -1.68
CA LYS A 140 15.48 0.15 -1.60
C LYS A 140 15.02 -0.27 -0.20
N ASN A 141 15.61 0.26 0.86
CA ASN A 141 15.28 -0.04 2.25
C ASN A 141 14.15 0.83 2.84
N GLU A 142 13.60 1.75 2.05
CA GLU A 142 12.50 2.63 2.44
C GLU A 142 11.16 2.20 1.82
N GLY A 143 11.21 1.23 0.91
CA GLY A 143 10.04 0.67 0.24
C GLY A 143 9.31 -0.37 1.08
N VAL A 144 8.23 -0.90 0.51
CA VAL A 144 7.47 -2.01 1.08
C VAL A 144 8.13 -3.33 0.71
N ALA A 145 8.18 -4.26 1.65
CA ALA A 145 8.66 -5.62 1.42
C ALA A 145 7.49 -6.60 1.43
N TRP A 146 7.52 -7.57 0.52
CA TRP A 146 6.56 -8.67 0.42
C TRP A 146 7.25 -10.01 0.53
N VAL A 147 6.59 -10.97 1.18
CA VAL A 147 7.07 -12.34 1.21
C VAL A 147 6.61 -13.04 -0.07
N LYS A 148 7.57 -13.39 -0.93
CA LYS A 148 7.29 -14.01 -2.22
C LYS A 148 6.46 -15.28 -2.09
N GLY A 149 5.42 -15.38 -2.91
CA GLY A 149 4.55 -16.55 -2.96
C GLY A 149 3.64 -16.72 -1.75
N SER A 150 3.66 -15.81 -0.76
CA SER A 150 2.83 -15.94 0.45
C SER A 150 1.33 -15.98 0.17
N HIS A 151 0.87 -15.35 -0.91
CA HIS A 151 -0.52 -15.38 -1.35
C HIS A 151 -1.01 -16.78 -1.77
N LEU A 152 -0.09 -17.71 -2.06
CA LEU A 152 -0.40 -19.10 -2.42
C LEU A 152 -0.44 -20.04 -1.21
N TRP A 153 -0.14 -19.56 -0.02
CA TRP A 153 -0.10 -20.41 1.17
C TRP A 153 -1.48 -20.91 1.64
N ASN A 154 -2.54 -20.35 1.13
CA ASN A 154 -3.93 -20.64 1.54
C ASN A 154 -4.11 -20.55 3.07
N LYS A 155 -3.55 -19.51 3.68
CA LYS A 155 -3.59 -19.24 5.12
C LYS A 155 -4.11 -17.86 5.38
N LEU A 156 -4.98 -17.73 6.37
CA LEU A 156 -5.40 -16.46 6.93
C LEU A 156 -4.62 -16.24 8.23
N PHE A 157 -3.87 -15.13 8.29
CA PHE A 157 -3.11 -14.75 9.47
C PHE A 157 -3.95 -13.85 10.37
N LEU A 158 -3.71 -13.93 11.67
CA LEU A 158 -4.35 -13.05 12.63
C LEU A 158 -3.92 -11.60 12.37
N ARG A 159 -4.85 -10.68 12.60
CA ARG A 159 -4.58 -9.25 12.51
C ARG A 159 -3.49 -8.82 13.49
N VAL A 160 -2.49 -8.12 13.01
CA VAL A 160 -1.44 -7.51 13.82
C VAL A 160 -1.92 -6.13 14.28
N LEU A 161 -1.86 -5.86 15.58
CA LEU A 161 -2.13 -4.54 16.12
C LEU A 161 -0.84 -3.71 16.08
N PHE A 162 -0.83 -2.62 15.35
CA PHE A 162 0.35 -1.74 15.18
C PHE A 162 0.79 -1.06 16.49
N LYS A 163 -0.03 -1.10 17.54
CA LYS A 163 0.28 -0.56 18.87
C LYS A 163 1.29 -1.38 19.67
N ASP A 164 1.47 -2.64 19.33
CA ASP A 164 2.23 -3.57 20.16
C ASP A 164 3.75 -3.52 19.92
N GLY A 165 4.23 -2.51 19.17
CA GLY A 165 5.66 -2.17 19.09
C GLY A 165 6.55 -3.36 18.74
N HIS A 166 6.11 -4.29 17.90
CA HIS A 166 6.95 -5.39 17.45
C HIS A 166 8.21 -4.82 16.81
N LYS A 167 9.31 -4.91 17.54
CA LYS A 167 10.63 -4.59 17.02
C LYS A 167 10.97 -5.63 15.96
N ILE A 168 10.71 -5.30 14.71
CA ILE A 168 11.25 -6.07 13.59
C ILE A 168 12.67 -5.57 13.38
N GLU A 169 13.63 -6.38 13.78
CA GLU A 169 15.03 -6.13 13.46
C GLU A 169 15.30 -6.65 12.04
N GLY A 170 15.63 -5.74 11.14
CA GLY A 170 15.94 -6.07 9.75
C GLY A 170 14.74 -6.14 8.80
N ASN A 171 15.02 -6.52 7.55
CA ASN A 171 14.04 -6.74 6.48
C ASN A 171 13.72 -8.23 6.30
N GLU A 172 13.85 -9.01 7.35
CA GLU A 172 13.65 -10.46 7.30
C GLU A 172 12.27 -10.82 7.82
N CYS A 173 11.54 -11.63 7.06
CA CYS A 173 10.30 -12.22 7.51
C CYS A 173 10.59 -13.59 8.13
N ILE A 174 10.37 -13.72 9.43
CA ILE A 174 10.54 -14.99 10.16
C ILE A 174 9.18 -15.39 10.73
N ILE A 175 8.69 -16.56 10.34
CA ILE A 175 7.44 -17.12 10.84
C ILE A 175 7.74 -18.49 11.44
N ASN A 176 7.43 -18.68 12.73
CA ASN A 176 7.72 -19.93 13.46
C ASN A 176 9.17 -20.40 13.33
N GLY A 177 10.13 -19.47 13.34
CA GLY A 177 11.55 -19.77 13.20
C GLY A 177 12.05 -20.04 11.79
N GLN A 178 11.17 -20.03 10.79
CA GLN A 178 11.54 -20.18 9.39
C GLN A 178 11.67 -18.81 8.73
N LYS A 179 12.80 -18.59 8.04
CA LYS A 179 13.07 -17.38 7.26
C LYS A 179 12.45 -17.48 5.87
N TYR A 180 11.83 -16.41 5.41
CA TYR A 180 11.20 -16.28 4.08
C TYR A 180 11.87 -15.18 3.27
N GLU A 181 11.97 -15.40 1.97
CA GLU A 181 12.47 -14.39 1.01
C GLU A 181 11.45 -13.24 0.86
N THR A 182 11.95 -11.99 0.88
CA THR A 182 11.15 -10.76 0.77
C THR A 182 11.59 -9.94 -0.43
#